data_99cf95af843f6b270124cdf7a5779635
#
_entry.id   99cf95af843f6b270124cdf7a5779635
#
_cell.length_a   1.000
_cell.length_b   1.000
_cell.length_c   1.000
_cell.angle_alpha   90.00
_cell.angle_beta   90.00
_cell.angle_gamma   90.00
#
_symmetry.space_group_name_H-M   'P 1'
#
loop_
_entity.id
_entity.type
_entity.pdbx_description
1 polymer ?
#
loop_
_entity_poly.entity_id
_entity_poly.type
_entity_poly.pdbx_seq_one_letter_code
_entity_poly.pdbx_strand_id
1 'polypeptide(L)'
;MGRNKVKKVMKKLCVCTLSAVIGMLSIQIMPVSAASKTGMGKITNKINKAGYNLWGGYDSPEEAATYDIDFYDSGINAGVAVGGNISLKYNDSYDYGDNLKYNWQIVNGNDHIAMEVSADQKTARITGRSIGDATVRLNIITDEGTEYQSIETKEMHIQISNPRLKNNKLATVLYNEGKVELEGNSANGQERIIYRADNNHNFYVSDDGTFYGYAKQTRKIYVYVDGICLEATVKCTDPQYRASCILKKGQKVSYKVSGASGYTPVTYKVGNTKYASVSSNGLTKGKKYGRTTLTISADNASVSFNIYILKSKVYKGVSKAQAICKTKPRYSQAKRMRKDYVDCSSFVWKSYKPYGVNLEVRAMHQQLQILLNGVEKRRNY
;
A
#
# COMPACT_ATOMS: atom_id res chain seq x y z
N MET A 1 -8.99 38.24 -35.84
CA MET A 1 -8.84 36.89 -35.24
C MET A 1 -10.20 36.20 -35.32
N GLY A 2 -10.34 35.19 -36.17
CA GLY A 2 -11.63 34.80 -36.76
C GLY A 2 -12.61 34.09 -35.84
N ARG A 3 -13.91 34.30 -36.11
CA ARG A 3 -15.07 33.67 -35.46
C ARG A 3 -14.95 32.16 -35.22
N ASN A 4 -14.14 31.46 -36.00
CA ASN A 4 -13.89 30.01 -35.84
C ASN A 4 -12.98 29.63 -34.69
N LYS A 5 -12.01 30.50 -34.27
CA LYS A 5 -11.17 30.27 -33.10
C LYS A 5 -11.96 30.46 -31.80
N VAL A 6 -12.84 31.46 -31.74
CA VAL A 6 -13.73 31.68 -30.57
C VAL A 6 -14.72 30.53 -30.43
N LYS A 7 -15.29 29.99 -31.54
CA LYS A 7 -16.18 28.81 -31.51
C LYS A 7 -15.46 27.55 -31.00
N LYS A 8 -14.17 27.36 -31.33
CA LYS A 8 -13.37 26.20 -30.91
C LYS A 8 -12.96 26.29 -29.44
N VAL A 9 -12.68 27.48 -28.93
CA VAL A 9 -12.40 27.77 -27.53
C VAL A 9 -13.67 27.65 -26.70
N MET A 10 -14.79 28.20 -27.16
CA MET A 10 -16.09 28.04 -26.47
C MET A 10 -16.57 26.58 -26.43
N LYS A 11 -16.34 25.78 -27.50
CA LYS A 11 -16.61 24.34 -27.49
C LYS A 11 -15.76 23.60 -26.43
N LYS A 12 -14.47 23.96 -26.30
CA LYS A 12 -13.59 23.38 -25.31
C LYS A 12 -13.95 23.85 -23.87
N LEU A 13 -14.32 25.12 -23.69
CA LEU A 13 -14.71 25.65 -22.39
C LEU A 13 -16.09 25.13 -21.94
N CYS A 14 -17.07 25.00 -22.83
CA CYS A 14 -18.36 24.38 -22.52
C CYS A 14 -18.22 22.89 -22.20
N VAL A 15 -17.31 22.17 -22.86
CA VAL A 15 -17.00 20.78 -22.51
C VAL A 15 -16.33 20.74 -21.13
N CYS A 16 -15.41 21.67 -20.81
CA CYS A 16 -14.75 21.72 -19.50
C CYS A 16 -15.69 22.16 -18.36
N THR A 17 -16.58 23.14 -18.58
CA THR A 17 -17.55 23.54 -17.55
C THR A 17 -18.71 22.54 -17.43
N LEU A 18 -19.17 21.95 -18.52
CA LEU A 18 -20.12 20.85 -18.50
C LEU A 18 -19.48 19.61 -17.85
N SER A 19 -18.23 19.31 -18.15
CA SER A 19 -17.46 18.22 -17.52
C SER A 19 -17.20 18.51 -16.02
N ALA A 20 -16.96 19.75 -15.62
CA ALA A 20 -16.80 20.11 -14.22
C ALA A 20 -18.12 20.02 -13.42
N VAL A 21 -19.24 20.43 -14.02
CA VAL A 21 -20.57 20.28 -13.42
C VAL A 21 -21.06 18.83 -13.48
N ILE A 22 -20.76 18.11 -14.56
CA ILE A 22 -21.05 16.68 -14.71
C ILE A 22 -20.11 15.85 -13.84
N GLY A 23 -18.82 16.20 -13.76
CA GLY A 23 -17.84 15.56 -12.88
C GLY A 23 -18.15 15.74 -11.39
N MET A 24 -18.83 16.84 -11.00
CA MET A 24 -19.31 17.04 -9.63
C MET A 24 -20.62 16.29 -9.32
N LEU A 25 -21.30 15.74 -10.31
CA LEU A 25 -22.68 15.26 -10.20
C LEU A 25 -22.90 13.81 -10.64
N SER A 26 -21.90 13.21 -11.29
CA SER A 26 -21.96 11.79 -11.64
C SER A 26 -21.74 10.92 -10.40
N ILE A 27 -22.35 9.76 -10.37
CA ILE A 27 -21.88 8.64 -9.54
C ILE A 27 -20.48 8.34 -10.06
N GLN A 28 -19.46 8.88 -9.40
CA GLN A 28 -18.09 8.59 -9.77
C GLN A 28 -17.78 7.16 -9.31
N ILE A 29 -17.67 6.27 -10.28
CA ILE A 29 -16.87 5.08 -10.12
C ILE A 29 -15.46 5.56 -10.41
N MET A 30 -14.70 5.90 -9.37
CA MET A 30 -13.27 6.15 -9.55
C MET A 30 -12.54 4.84 -9.30
N PRO A 31 -11.87 4.27 -10.30
CA PRO A 31 -10.82 3.30 -10.01
C PRO A 31 -9.71 4.05 -9.26
N VAL A 32 -9.22 3.48 -8.17
CA VAL A 32 -8.11 4.04 -7.38
C VAL A 32 -6.85 4.20 -8.24
N SER A 33 -6.71 3.40 -9.29
CA SER A 33 -5.65 3.50 -10.30
C SER A 33 -5.51 4.90 -10.92
N ALA A 34 -6.57 5.74 -10.93
CA ALA A 34 -6.48 7.11 -11.46
C ALA A 34 -5.75 8.09 -10.50
N ALA A 35 -5.69 7.81 -9.21
CA ALA A 35 -4.98 8.65 -8.23
C ALA A 35 -3.47 8.36 -8.15
N SER A 36 -3.02 7.24 -8.72
CA SER A 36 -1.68 6.67 -8.54
C SER A 36 -0.68 6.92 -9.67
N LYS A 37 -1.03 7.71 -10.71
CA LYS A 37 -0.06 8.00 -11.79
C LYS A 37 1.24 8.67 -11.32
N THR A 38 1.23 9.33 -10.15
CA THR A 38 2.44 9.87 -9.52
C THR A 38 3.30 8.81 -8.81
N GLY A 39 2.73 7.66 -8.46
CA GLY A 39 3.45 6.53 -7.85
C GLY A 39 4.24 5.69 -8.85
N MET A 40 3.73 5.56 -10.08
CA MET A 40 4.35 4.68 -11.08
C MET A 40 5.79 5.05 -11.44
N GLY A 41 6.11 6.35 -11.51
CA GLY A 41 7.49 6.81 -11.76
C GLY A 41 8.45 6.48 -10.61
N LYS A 42 7.98 6.49 -9.36
CA LYS A 42 8.79 6.12 -8.19
C LYS A 42 9.00 4.61 -8.09
N ILE A 43 7.99 3.82 -8.45
CA ILE A 43 8.04 2.35 -8.45
C ILE A 43 9.00 1.86 -9.53
N THR A 44 8.88 2.38 -10.76
CA THR A 44 9.77 2.02 -11.87
C THR A 44 11.22 2.37 -11.56
N ASN A 45 11.48 3.51 -10.90
CA ASN A 45 12.83 3.89 -10.49
C ASN A 45 13.40 3.03 -9.35
N LYS A 46 12.56 2.52 -8.43
CA LYS A 46 12.99 1.56 -7.41
C LYS A 46 13.30 0.19 -8.03
N ILE A 47 12.44 -0.30 -8.92
CA ILE A 47 12.64 -1.57 -9.64
C ILE A 47 13.91 -1.51 -10.53
N ASN A 48 14.18 -0.37 -11.19
CA ASN A 48 15.37 -0.19 -12.01
C ASN A 48 16.66 0.02 -11.21
N LYS A 49 16.57 0.48 -9.94
CA LYS A 49 17.71 0.59 -9.03
C LYS A 49 18.05 -0.70 -8.29
N ALA A 50 17.04 -1.49 -7.96
CA ALA A 50 17.21 -2.85 -7.46
C ALA A 50 17.43 -3.76 -8.67
N GLY A 51 18.59 -3.67 -9.30
CA GLY A 51 19.00 -4.67 -10.28
C GLY A 51 18.74 -6.04 -9.67
N TYR A 52 18.00 -6.87 -10.35
CA TYR A 52 17.60 -8.29 -10.14
C TYR A 52 18.26 -9.12 -9.02
N ASN A 53 18.80 -8.51 -7.97
CA ASN A 53 19.14 -9.18 -6.73
C ASN A 53 17.85 -9.41 -5.94
N LEU A 54 17.18 -10.51 -6.28
CA LEU A 54 16.00 -11.02 -5.58
C LEU A 54 16.30 -11.50 -4.15
N TRP A 55 17.51 -11.27 -3.66
CA TRP A 55 18.08 -11.85 -2.46
C TRP A 55 18.79 -10.76 -1.66
N GLY A 56 18.36 -10.49 -0.47
CA GLY A 56 19.03 -9.59 0.45
C GLY A 56 20.40 -10.10 0.87
N GLY A 57 21.38 -10.05 -0.03
CA GLY A 57 22.76 -10.46 0.28
C GLY A 57 22.99 -11.96 0.51
N TYR A 58 21.95 -12.78 0.61
CA TYR A 58 22.01 -14.23 0.80
C TYR A 58 21.31 -14.95 -0.35
N ASP A 59 21.96 -15.97 -0.93
CA ASP A 59 21.43 -16.70 -2.08
C ASP A 59 20.36 -17.73 -1.71
N SER A 60 20.33 -18.18 -0.46
CA SER A 60 19.33 -19.14 0.03
C SER A 60 18.92 -18.90 1.49
N PRO A 61 17.74 -19.41 1.93
CA PRO A 61 17.36 -19.42 3.34
C PRO A 61 18.35 -20.16 4.23
N GLU A 62 18.96 -21.21 3.70
CA GLU A 62 19.98 -22.01 4.38
C GLU A 62 21.25 -21.19 4.60
N GLU A 63 21.66 -20.41 3.60
CA GLU A 63 22.78 -19.48 3.72
C GLU A 63 22.50 -18.39 4.76
N ALA A 64 21.31 -17.80 4.74
CA ALA A 64 20.91 -16.81 5.76
C ALA A 64 20.86 -17.39 7.19
N ALA A 65 20.61 -18.67 7.33
CA ALA A 65 20.62 -19.39 8.60
C ALA A 65 22.00 -19.96 8.95
N THR A 66 23.04 -19.76 8.13
CA THR A 66 24.40 -20.20 8.38
C THR A 66 25.27 -19.02 8.77
N TYR A 67 25.89 -19.11 9.92
CA TYR A 67 26.83 -18.14 10.45
C TYR A 67 28.23 -18.68 10.28
N ASP A 68 28.98 -18.12 9.37
CA ASP A 68 30.39 -18.46 9.15
C ASP A 68 31.24 -17.81 10.25
N ILE A 69 32.21 -18.56 10.72
CA ILE A 69 33.16 -18.16 11.75
C ILE A 69 34.55 -18.28 11.12
N ASP A 70 35.18 -17.16 10.92
CA ASP A 70 36.54 -17.12 10.35
C ASP A 70 37.59 -17.13 11.45
N PHE A 71 38.80 -17.47 11.05
CA PHE A 71 39.96 -17.53 11.96
C PHE A 71 40.14 -16.22 12.76
N TYR A 72 39.97 -15.08 12.13
CA TYR A 72 40.16 -13.76 12.76
C TYR A 72 39.00 -13.29 13.60
N ASP A 73 37.86 -13.97 13.60
CA ASP A 73 36.75 -13.62 14.43
C ASP A 73 37.06 -13.93 15.90
N SER A 74 36.87 -12.97 16.78
CA SER A 74 36.92 -13.20 18.25
C SER A 74 35.64 -13.86 18.75
N GLY A 75 34.55 -13.73 18.01
CA GLY A 75 33.23 -14.28 18.27
C GLY A 75 32.19 -13.65 17.35
N ILE A 76 30.99 -14.22 17.31
CA ILE A 76 29.87 -13.73 16.50
C ILE A 76 28.60 -13.63 17.35
N ASN A 77 27.68 -12.78 16.88
CA ASN A 77 26.32 -12.69 17.39
C ASN A 77 25.36 -13.37 16.41
N ALA A 78 24.53 -14.27 16.90
CA ALA A 78 23.58 -15.02 16.09
C ALA A 78 22.16 -14.93 16.67
N GLY A 79 21.15 -15.05 15.83
CA GLY A 79 19.75 -15.15 16.21
C GLY A 79 19.16 -16.49 15.81
N VAL A 80 18.42 -17.14 16.71
CA VAL A 80 17.64 -18.35 16.41
C VAL A 80 16.24 -18.24 16.98
N ALA A 81 15.23 -18.65 16.20
CA ALA A 81 13.86 -18.70 16.70
C ALA A 81 13.62 -19.94 17.55
N VAL A 82 12.64 -19.85 18.48
CA VAL A 82 12.10 -21.05 19.12
C VAL A 82 11.56 -22.00 18.06
N GLY A 83 12.04 -23.25 18.03
CA GLY A 83 11.74 -24.24 17.01
C GLY A 83 12.50 -24.06 15.68
N GLY A 84 13.27 -22.98 15.55
CA GLY A 84 14.14 -22.71 14.41
C GLY A 84 15.50 -23.38 14.54
N ASN A 85 16.23 -23.41 13.43
CA ASN A 85 17.59 -23.96 13.37
C ASN A 85 18.52 -23.01 12.63
N ILE A 86 19.71 -22.84 13.18
CA ILE A 86 20.83 -22.17 12.52
C ILE A 86 22.05 -23.07 12.54
N SER A 87 23.00 -22.81 11.66
CA SER A 87 24.29 -23.49 11.62
C SER A 87 25.41 -22.49 11.96
N LEU A 88 26.27 -22.84 12.89
CA LEU A 88 27.52 -22.17 13.18
C LEU A 88 28.61 -22.97 12.46
N LYS A 89 29.25 -22.39 11.45
CA LYS A 89 30.22 -23.09 10.59
C LYS A 89 31.57 -22.43 10.71
N TYR A 90 32.58 -23.19 11.14
CA TYR A 90 33.94 -22.73 11.12
C TYR A 90 34.55 -22.91 9.71
N ASN A 91 35.04 -21.80 9.15
CA ASN A 91 35.74 -21.78 7.86
C ASN A 91 37.26 -21.88 8.09
N ASP A 92 37.75 -23.04 7.83
CA ASP A 92 39.20 -23.34 7.89
C ASP A 92 39.87 -22.86 6.60
N SER A 93 40.03 -21.55 6.46
CA SER A 93 40.69 -20.96 5.27
C SER A 93 42.20 -20.92 5.39
N TYR A 94 42.76 -21.27 6.53
CA TYR A 94 44.17 -21.37 6.78
C TYR A 94 44.58 -22.84 6.99
N ASP A 95 45.37 -23.37 6.10
CA ASP A 95 45.91 -24.71 6.20
C ASP A 95 47.01 -24.74 7.30
N TYR A 96 46.59 -24.99 8.53
CA TYR A 96 47.48 -25.17 9.67
C TYR A 96 47.98 -26.62 9.83
N GLY A 97 47.85 -27.45 8.80
CA GLY A 97 48.23 -28.86 8.80
C GLY A 97 47.12 -29.81 9.27
N ASP A 98 47.38 -31.10 9.22
CA ASP A 98 46.41 -32.17 9.39
C ASP A 98 45.94 -32.43 10.85
N ASN A 99 46.43 -31.67 11.85
CA ASN A 99 46.25 -31.96 13.27
C ASN A 99 45.31 -31.00 14.01
N LEU A 100 44.28 -30.48 13.34
CA LEU A 100 43.26 -29.64 13.98
C LEU A 100 42.12 -30.47 14.56
N LYS A 101 41.73 -30.15 15.81
CA LYS A 101 40.58 -30.70 16.45
C LYS A 101 39.65 -29.58 16.90
N TYR A 102 38.33 -29.80 16.79
CA TYR A 102 37.32 -28.83 17.11
C TYR A 102 36.46 -29.34 18.28
N ASN A 103 36.28 -28.53 19.30
CA ASN A 103 35.47 -28.87 20.45
C ASN A 103 34.44 -27.80 20.75
N TRP A 104 33.16 -28.12 20.51
CA TRP A 104 32.02 -27.26 20.72
C TRP A 104 31.43 -27.50 22.13
N GLN A 105 31.10 -26.41 22.81
CA GLN A 105 30.51 -26.46 24.16
C GLN A 105 29.43 -25.40 24.32
N ILE A 106 28.30 -25.74 24.93
CA ILE A 106 27.36 -24.76 25.44
C ILE A 106 27.88 -24.27 26.79
N VAL A 107 28.28 -23.00 26.88
CA VAL A 107 28.83 -22.39 28.09
C VAL A 107 27.72 -21.98 29.05
N ASN A 108 26.65 -21.41 28.51
CA ASN A 108 25.43 -21.09 29.25
C ASN A 108 24.19 -21.21 28.33
N GLY A 109 23.00 -21.19 28.93
CA GLY A 109 21.74 -21.24 28.17
C GLY A 109 21.35 -22.63 27.66
N ASN A 110 21.82 -23.71 28.31
CA ASN A 110 21.45 -25.10 27.96
C ASN A 110 19.95 -25.34 27.89
N ASP A 111 19.15 -24.60 28.64
CA ASP A 111 17.69 -24.73 28.67
C ASP A 111 17.04 -24.00 27.46
N HIS A 112 17.80 -23.10 26.84
CA HIS A 112 17.32 -22.26 25.73
C HIS A 112 17.65 -22.83 24.36
N ILE A 113 18.70 -23.66 24.23
CA ILE A 113 19.15 -24.25 22.98
C ILE A 113 19.42 -25.75 23.07
N ALA A 114 19.39 -26.41 21.91
CA ALA A 114 20.06 -27.70 21.71
C ALA A 114 21.18 -27.51 20.65
N MET A 115 22.21 -28.29 20.75
CA MET A 115 23.35 -28.29 19.84
C MET A 115 23.65 -29.69 19.34
N GLU A 116 23.83 -29.83 18.04
CA GLU A 116 24.28 -31.03 17.34
C GLU A 116 25.52 -30.68 16.53
N VAL A 117 26.59 -31.47 16.67
CA VAL A 117 27.86 -31.22 15.99
C VAL A 117 27.98 -32.18 14.82
N SER A 118 28.43 -31.70 13.68
CA SER A 118 28.70 -32.51 12.47
C SER A 118 29.84 -33.53 12.70
N ALA A 119 29.88 -34.56 11.86
CA ALA A 119 30.90 -35.61 11.98
C ALA A 119 32.33 -35.10 11.80
N ASP A 120 32.53 -34.08 10.97
CA ASP A 120 33.80 -33.37 10.78
C ASP A 120 34.12 -32.35 11.87
N GLN A 121 33.18 -32.16 12.83
CA GLN A 121 33.24 -31.21 13.93
C GLN A 121 33.39 -29.73 13.53
N LYS A 122 33.29 -29.39 12.24
CA LYS A 122 33.40 -28.00 11.75
C LYS A 122 32.12 -27.23 11.84
N THR A 123 30.95 -27.90 12.00
CA THR A 123 29.65 -27.25 12.05
C THR A 123 28.88 -27.66 13.30
N ALA A 124 28.34 -26.68 14.03
CA ALA A 124 27.38 -26.89 15.10
C ALA A 124 26.01 -26.39 14.66
N ARG A 125 25.01 -27.27 14.63
CA ARG A 125 23.61 -26.94 14.41
C ARG A 125 22.97 -26.57 15.73
N ILE A 126 22.41 -25.37 15.82
CA ILE A 126 21.74 -24.85 17.01
C ILE A 126 20.24 -24.83 16.76
N THR A 127 19.48 -25.42 17.68
CA THR A 127 18.02 -25.40 17.70
C THR A 127 17.54 -24.58 18.89
N GLY A 128 16.69 -23.55 18.64
CA GLY A 128 16.07 -22.75 19.70
C GLY A 128 14.97 -23.54 20.44
N ARG A 129 14.98 -23.57 21.77
CA ARG A 129 14.02 -24.25 22.63
C ARG A 129 13.08 -23.31 23.37
N SER A 130 13.63 -22.25 23.95
CA SER A 130 12.87 -21.24 24.70
C SER A 130 13.54 -19.89 24.58
N ILE A 131 12.75 -18.80 24.67
CA ILE A 131 13.27 -17.42 24.60
C ILE A 131 14.32 -17.19 25.67
N GLY A 132 15.43 -16.57 25.31
CA GLY A 132 16.53 -16.25 26.20
C GLY A 132 17.82 -16.01 25.43
N ASP A 133 18.93 -16.15 26.12
CA ASP A 133 20.27 -16.00 25.55
C ASP A 133 21.11 -17.25 25.91
N ALA A 134 21.97 -17.60 24.97
CA ALA A 134 22.92 -18.70 25.17
C ALA A 134 24.30 -18.28 24.65
N THR A 135 25.34 -18.93 25.16
CA THR A 135 26.71 -18.80 24.69
C THR A 135 27.23 -20.16 24.29
N VAL A 136 27.70 -20.26 23.07
CA VAL A 136 28.39 -21.45 22.55
C VAL A 136 29.84 -21.08 22.33
N ARG A 137 30.74 -22.01 22.72
CA ARG A 137 32.18 -21.85 22.57
C ARG A 137 32.71 -22.93 21.63
N LEU A 138 33.57 -22.52 20.69
CA LEU A 138 34.40 -23.40 19.88
C LEU A 138 35.85 -23.27 20.34
N ASN A 139 36.44 -24.37 20.76
CA ASN A 139 37.87 -24.47 20.98
C ASN A 139 38.50 -25.17 19.76
N ILE A 140 39.47 -24.53 19.15
CA ILE A 140 40.29 -25.05 18.04
C ILE A 140 41.63 -25.46 18.63
N ILE A 141 41.94 -26.76 18.62
CA ILE A 141 43.10 -27.33 19.23
C ILE A 141 44.07 -27.73 18.15
N THR A 142 45.25 -27.14 18.16
CA THR A 142 46.36 -27.46 17.23
C THR A 142 47.35 -28.32 17.96
N ASP A 143 47.91 -29.35 17.29
CA ASP A 143 48.97 -30.24 17.79
C ASP A 143 48.72 -30.86 19.17
N GLU A 144 47.47 -31.34 19.35
CA GLU A 144 47.01 -31.92 20.63
C GLU A 144 47.99 -33.01 21.14
N GLY A 145 48.34 -32.93 22.41
CA GLY A 145 49.23 -33.90 23.06
C GLY A 145 50.71 -33.70 22.78
N THR A 146 51.10 -32.65 22.10
CA THR A 146 52.51 -32.26 21.87
C THR A 146 52.90 -31.05 22.73
N GLU A 147 54.22 -30.75 22.77
CA GLU A 147 54.72 -29.52 23.44
C GLU A 147 54.35 -28.24 22.71
N TYR A 148 53.85 -28.31 21.44
CA TYR A 148 53.41 -27.20 20.60
C TYR A 148 51.92 -27.03 20.64
N GLN A 149 51.17 -27.74 21.49
CA GLN A 149 49.72 -27.61 21.58
C GLN A 149 49.30 -26.17 21.85
N SER A 150 48.39 -25.66 21.00
CA SER A 150 47.73 -24.39 21.23
C SER A 150 46.19 -24.54 21.20
N ILE A 151 45.50 -23.67 21.91
CA ILE A 151 44.03 -23.65 21.93
C ILE A 151 43.59 -22.24 21.60
N GLU A 152 42.88 -22.11 20.50
CA GLU A 152 42.17 -20.88 20.15
C GLU A 152 40.70 -21.02 20.48
N THR A 153 40.12 -19.98 21.08
CA THR A 153 38.73 -20.00 21.54
C THR A 153 37.90 -18.95 20.81
N LYS A 154 36.73 -19.34 20.28
CA LYS A 154 35.73 -18.48 19.70
C LYS A 154 34.45 -18.54 20.53
N GLU A 155 33.85 -17.41 20.83
CA GLU A 155 32.57 -17.36 21.56
C GLU A 155 31.45 -16.80 20.68
N MET A 156 30.32 -17.50 20.65
CA MET A 156 29.13 -17.13 19.90
C MET A 156 28.01 -16.81 20.86
N HIS A 157 27.52 -15.58 20.81
CA HIS A 157 26.38 -15.11 21.60
C HIS A 157 25.09 -15.29 20.80
N ILE A 158 24.19 -16.14 21.27
CA ILE A 158 22.98 -16.55 20.56
C ILE A 158 21.78 -15.98 21.29
N GLN A 159 21.00 -15.13 20.61
CA GLN A 159 19.72 -14.65 21.08
C GLN A 159 18.61 -15.56 20.56
N ILE A 160 17.82 -16.15 21.47
CA ILE A 160 16.70 -16.98 21.12
C ILE A 160 15.43 -16.14 21.13
N SER A 161 14.80 -16.04 19.97
CA SER A 161 13.68 -15.17 19.66
C SER A 161 12.38 -15.93 19.41
N ASN A 162 11.27 -15.20 19.29
CA ASN A 162 9.99 -15.76 18.85
C ASN A 162 9.38 -14.84 17.77
N PRO A 163 9.94 -14.85 16.55
CA PRO A 163 9.50 -13.99 15.48
C PRO A 163 8.11 -14.37 15.01
N ARG A 164 7.31 -13.36 14.74
CA ARG A 164 5.98 -13.51 14.17
C ARG A 164 5.64 -12.36 13.26
N LEU A 165 4.75 -12.60 12.31
CA LEU A 165 4.17 -11.55 11.50
C LEU A 165 3.12 -10.80 12.34
N LYS A 166 3.20 -9.48 12.38
CA LYS A 166 2.17 -8.64 13.01
C LYS A 166 0.80 -8.89 12.39
N ASN A 167 0.77 -9.11 11.07
CA ASN A 167 -0.39 -9.55 10.32
C ASN A 167 0.04 -10.56 9.24
N ASN A 168 -0.59 -11.72 9.20
CA ASN A 168 -0.36 -12.74 8.17
C ASN A 168 -1.36 -12.66 6.99
N LYS A 169 -2.36 -11.76 7.08
CA LYS A 169 -3.32 -11.44 6.00
C LYS A 169 -3.17 -9.98 5.65
N LEU A 170 -2.55 -9.70 4.54
CA LEU A 170 -2.21 -8.37 4.05
C LEU A 170 -3.02 -8.02 2.81
N ALA A 171 -3.25 -6.73 2.60
CA ALA A 171 -3.89 -6.25 1.39
C ALA A 171 -3.18 -4.99 0.87
N THR A 172 -3.09 -4.88 -0.44
CA THR A 172 -2.67 -3.65 -1.10
C THR A 172 -3.58 -3.34 -2.29
N VAL A 173 -3.81 -2.07 -2.53
CA VAL A 173 -4.45 -1.62 -3.76
C VAL A 173 -3.41 -1.64 -4.87
N LEU A 174 -3.85 -1.93 -6.12
CA LEU A 174 -2.96 -1.96 -7.27
C LEU A 174 -2.09 -0.70 -7.34
N TYR A 175 -0.80 -0.89 -7.58
CA TYR A 175 0.24 0.15 -7.65
C TYR A 175 0.55 0.87 -6.33
N ASN A 176 -0.05 0.49 -5.21
CA ASN A 176 0.29 1.01 -3.89
C ASN A 176 1.28 0.10 -3.18
N GLU A 177 2.08 0.71 -2.31
CA GLU A 177 2.98 -0.01 -1.41
C GLU A 177 2.21 -0.69 -0.29
N GLY A 178 2.56 -1.95 0.00
CA GLY A 178 2.26 -2.62 1.25
C GLY A 178 3.55 -3.01 1.95
N LYS A 179 3.50 -3.34 3.23
CA LYS A 179 4.67 -3.77 4.00
C LYS A 179 4.35 -4.97 4.86
N VAL A 180 5.27 -5.93 4.88
CA VAL A 180 5.28 -7.00 5.86
C VAL A 180 5.95 -6.46 7.13
N GLU A 181 5.29 -6.60 8.27
CA GLU A 181 5.82 -6.19 9.56
C GLU A 181 6.10 -7.41 10.43
N LEU A 182 7.33 -7.51 10.90
CA LEU A 182 7.79 -8.50 11.86
C LEU A 182 7.82 -7.92 13.26
N GLU A 183 7.66 -8.79 14.25
CA GLU A 183 7.89 -8.49 15.65
C GLU A 183 8.46 -9.72 16.36
N GLY A 184 9.21 -9.48 17.43
CA GLY A 184 9.76 -10.54 18.27
C GLY A 184 10.93 -11.32 17.68
N ASN A 185 11.51 -10.85 16.54
CA ASN A 185 12.74 -11.42 15.98
C ASN A 185 13.98 -10.98 16.76
N SER A 186 15.07 -11.72 16.60
CA SER A 186 16.36 -11.42 17.19
C SER A 186 16.93 -10.10 16.69
N ALA A 187 17.51 -9.31 17.58
CA ALA A 187 18.32 -8.15 17.20
C ALA A 187 19.60 -8.57 16.45
N ASN A 188 20.15 -9.74 16.79
CA ASN A 188 21.37 -10.27 16.16
C ASN A 188 21.15 -10.82 14.74
N GLY A 189 19.93 -11.13 14.36
CA GLY A 189 19.57 -11.70 13.06
C GLY A 189 18.94 -10.71 12.07
N GLN A 190 18.85 -9.42 12.39
CA GLN A 190 18.08 -8.45 11.57
C GLN A 190 18.59 -8.28 10.15
N GLU A 191 19.89 -8.35 9.91
CA GLU A 191 20.48 -8.23 8.58
C GLU A 191 20.28 -9.49 7.70
N ARG A 192 19.79 -10.58 8.29
CA ARG A 192 19.61 -11.89 7.66
C ARG A 192 18.14 -12.22 7.35
N ILE A 193 17.25 -11.23 7.43
CA ILE A 193 15.83 -11.42 7.10
C ILE A 193 15.66 -11.41 5.58
N ILE A 194 15.08 -12.49 5.05
CA ILE A 194 14.81 -12.65 3.62
C ILE A 194 13.32 -12.64 3.36
N TYR A 195 12.86 -11.79 2.45
CA TYR A 195 11.49 -11.74 1.96
C TYR A 195 11.41 -12.28 0.55
N ARG A 196 10.50 -13.25 0.32
CA ARG A 196 10.28 -13.84 -0.99
C ARG A 196 8.81 -13.94 -1.32
N ALA A 197 8.47 -13.81 -2.59
CA ALA A 197 7.15 -14.08 -3.10
C ALA A 197 7.20 -15.25 -4.08
N ASP A 198 6.08 -15.97 -4.22
CA ASP A 198 5.89 -16.89 -5.33
C ASP A 198 6.03 -16.10 -6.65
N ASN A 199 6.90 -16.60 -7.55
CA ASN A 199 7.29 -15.92 -8.79
C ASN A 199 6.10 -15.49 -9.63
N ASN A 200 5.93 -14.17 -9.84
CA ASN A 200 4.95 -13.63 -10.75
C ASN A 200 5.37 -12.21 -11.21
N HIS A 201 5.37 -11.96 -12.51
CA HIS A 201 5.67 -10.65 -13.10
C HIS A 201 4.75 -9.50 -12.66
N ASN A 202 3.62 -9.80 -12.03
CA ASN A 202 2.63 -8.82 -11.57
C ASN A 202 2.65 -8.60 -10.05
N PHE A 203 3.65 -9.15 -9.34
CA PHE A 203 3.83 -8.97 -7.91
C PHE A 203 5.32 -8.95 -7.58
N TYR A 204 5.70 -8.03 -6.70
CA TYR A 204 7.08 -7.83 -6.28
C TYR A 204 7.15 -7.63 -4.77
N VAL A 205 8.15 -8.20 -4.15
CA VAL A 205 8.55 -7.94 -2.76
C VAL A 205 10.02 -7.54 -2.73
N SER A 206 10.36 -6.50 -1.98
CA SER A 206 11.73 -6.01 -1.80
C SER A 206 12.36 -6.58 -0.53
N ASP A 207 13.68 -6.42 -0.40
CA ASP A 207 14.48 -6.95 0.71
C ASP A 207 14.10 -6.34 2.07
N ASP A 208 13.43 -5.20 2.08
CA ASP A 208 12.89 -4.58 3.30
C ASP A 208 11.45 -5.03 3.65
N GLY A 209 10.90 -5.99 2.91
CA GLY A 209 9.53 -6.49 3.08
C GLY A 209 8.44 -5.58 2.49
N THR A 210 8.81 -4.55 1.72
CA THR A 210 7.85 -3.74 0.96
C THR A 210 7.39 -4.50 -0.27
N PHE A 211 6.08 -4.52 -0.55
CA PHE A 211 5.53 -5.26 -1.69
C PHE A 211 4.57 -4.42 -2.52
N TYR A 212 4.41 -4.80 -3.80
CA TYR A 212 3.58 -4.14 -4.80
C TYR A 212 2.82 -5.15 -5.63
N GLY A 213 1.56 -4.85 -5.97
CA GLY A 213 0.76 -5.65 -6.90
C GLY A 213 0.34 -4.84 -8.11
N TYR A 214 0.52 -5.41 -9.30
CA TYR A 214 0.17 -4.79 -10.59
C TYR A 214 -1.09 -5.38 -11.21
N ALA A 215 -1.57 -6.50 -10.70
CA ALA A 215 -2.81 -7.15 -11.11
C ALA A 215 -3.59 -7.64 -9.89
N LYS A 216 -4.92 -7.78 -10.04
CA LYS A 216 -5.78 -8.38 -9.00
C LYS A 216 -5.42 -9.85 -8.83
N GLN A 217 -4.90 -10.18 -7.67
CA GLN A 217 -4.44 -11.54 -7.37
C GLN A 217 -4.30 -11.76 -5.87
N THR A 218 -4.13 -13.01 -5.48
CA THR A 218 -3.70 -13.40 -4.15
C THR A 218 -2.34 -14.06 -4.26
N ARG A 219 -1.40 -13.65 -3.40
CA ARG A 219 -0.02 -14.12 -3.39
C ARG A 219 0.42 -14.44 -1.98
N LYS A 220 1.49 -15.25 -1.87
CA LYS A 220 2.18 -15.53 -0.63
C LYS A 220 3.50 -14.78 -0.59
N ILE A 221 3.84 -14.29 0.59
CA ILE A 221 5.19 -13.82 0.91
C ILE A 221 5.72 -14.74 2.00
N TYR A 222 6.88 -15.29 1.76
CA TYR A 222 7.65 -16.08 2.70
C TYR A 222 8.71 -15.19 3.34
N VAL A 223 8.79 -15.25 4.67
CA VAL A 223 9.75 -14.46 5.44
C VAL A 223 10.63 -15.42 6.21
N TYR A 224 11.89 -15.50 5.82
CA TYR A 224 12.90 -16.31 6.50
C TYR A 224 13.60 -15.43 7.53
N VAL A 225 13.58 -15.83 8.77
CA VAL A 225 14.12 -15.08 9.91
C VAL A 225 14.49 -16.02 11.04
N ASP A 226 15.66 -15.84 11.64
CA ASP A 226 16.14 -16.62 12.79
C ASP A 226 15.98 -18.16 12.61
N GLY A 227 16.24 -18.64 11.39
CA GLY A 227 16.15 -20.06 11.05
C GLY A 227 14.75 -20.66 10.94
N ILE A 228 13.70 -19.85 10.85
CA ILE A 228 12.33 -20.28 10.53
C ILE A 228 11.77 -19.58 9.29
N CYS A 229 10.70 -20.13 8.73
CA CYS A 229 9.94 -19.53 7.65
C CYS A 229 8.53 -19.16 8.10
N LEU A 230 8.16 -17.90 7.97
CA LEU A 230 6.82 -17.37 8.21
C LEU A 230 6.12 -17.11 6.87
N GLU A 231 4.79 -17.27 6.84
CA GLU A 231 4.00 -17.08 5.62
C GLU A 231 2.95 -15.98 5.82
N ALA A 232 2.94 -15.00 4.90
CA ALA A 232 1.89 -14.00 4.76
C ALA A 232 1.11 -14.22 3.46
N THR A 233 -0.21 -14.06 3.51
CA THR A 233 -1.07 -14.02 2.31
C THR A 233 -1.40 -12.58 1.98
N VAL A 234 -1.11 -12.16 0.74
CA VAL A 234 -1.38 -10.80 0.24
C VAL A 234 -2.47 -10.82 -0.81
N LYS A 235 -3.48 -9.97 -0.66
CA LYS A 235 -4.46 -9.67 -1.72
C LYS A 235 -4.15 -8.34 -2.38
N CYS A 236 -3.90 -8.36 -3.69
CA CYS A 236 -3.82 -7.17 -4.54
C CYS A 236 -5.22 -6.84 -5.06
N THR A 237 -5.74 -5.66 -4.75
CA THR A 237 -7.13 -5.27 -4.94
C THR A 237 -7.27 -4.00 -5.78
N ASP A 238 -8.47 -3.78 -6.31
CA ASP A 238 -8.85 -2.54 -7.00
C ASP A 238 -10.25 -2.14 -6.52
N PRO A 239 -10.34 -1.54 -5.32
CA PRO A 239 -11.61 -1.18 -4.73
C PRO A 239 -12.36 -0.15 -5.57
N GLN A 240 -13.64 -0.42 -5.82
CA GLN A 240 -14.53 0.48 -6.55
C GLN A 240 -15.41 1.23 -5.55
N TYR A 241 -15.30 2.55 -5.56
CA TYR A 241 -16.03 3.44 -4.67
C TYR A 241 -17.24 4.02 -5.37
N ARG A 242 -18.45 3.78 -4.84
CA ARG A 242 -19.68 4.40 -5.33
C ARG A 242 -20.17 5.43 -4.35
N ALA A 243 -20.17 6.68 -4.77
CA ALA A 243 -20.60 7.80 -3.93
C ALA A 243 -21.58 8.71 -4.68
N SER A 244 -22.63 9.16 -4.00
CA SER A 244 -23.48 10.26 -4.44
C SER A 244 -22.95 11.57 -3.86
N CYS A 245 -22.54 12.51 -4.71
CA CYS A 245 -21.99 13.78 -4.24
C CYS A 245 -23.07 14.75 -3.71
N ILE A 246 -24.37 14.43 -3.81
CA ILE A 246 -25.46 15.31 -3.40
C ILE A 246 -26.45 14.59 -2.49
N LEU A 247 -26.84 15.26 -1.40
CA LEU A 247 -27.87 14.81 -0.46
C LEU A 247 -28.86 15.94 -0.18
N LYS A 248 -30.09 15.57 0.22
CA LYS A 248 -31.00 16.49 0.90
C LYS A 248 -30.67 16.55 2.39
N LYS A 249 -31.08 17.64 3.08
CA LYS A 249 -31.09 17.64 4.54
C LYS A 249 -31.99 16.50 5.04
N GLY A 250 -31.52 15.71 6.00
CA GLY A 250 -32.20 14.55 6.56
C GLY A 250 -32.09 13.25 5.74
N GLN A 251 -31.70 13.32 4.48
CA GLN A 251 -31.53 12.14 3.63
C GLN A 251 -30.40 11.25 4.13
N LYS A 252 -30.64 9.95 4.11
CA LYS A 252 -29.63 8.91 4.36
C LYS A 252 -29.26 8.24 3.04
N VAL A 253 -27.97 8.03 2.80
CA VAL A 253 -27.43 7.35 1.63
C VAL A 253 -26.35 6.38 2.09
N SER A 254 -26.41 5.13 1.63
CA SER A 254 -25.36 4.16 1.91
C SER A 254 -24.28 4.24 0.82
N TYR A 255 -23.04 4.42 1.24
CA TYR A 255 -21.88 4.35 0.40
C TYR A 255 -21.27 2.95 0.52
N LYS A 256 -21.03 2.32 -0.61
CA LYS A 256 -20.49 0.95 -0.66
C LYS A 256 -19.17 0.91 -1.41
N VAL A 257 -18.28 0.08 -0.93
CA VAL A 257 -17.06 -0.31 -1.62
C VAL A 257 -17.21 -1.74 -2.10
N SER A 258 -16.82 -2.01 -3.32
CA SER A 258 -16.74 -3.37 -3.86
C SER A 258 -15.31 -3.63 -4.33
N GLY A 259 -14.87 -4.90 -4.29
CA GLY A 259 -13.53 -5.29 -4.72
C GLY A 259 -12.42 -5.04 -3.70
N ALA A 260 -12.75 -4.68 -2.46
CA ALA A 260 -11.80 -4.68 -1.35
C ALA A 260 -11.47 -6.12 -0.91
N SER A 261 -10.34 -6.31 -0.25
CA SER A 261 -9.82 -7.62 0.14
C SER A 261 -10.69 -8.38 1.14
N GLY A 262 -11.35 -7.64 2.04
CA GLY A 262 -12.00 -8.17 3.23
C GLY A 262 -11.02 -8.53 4.37
N TYR A 263 -9.71 -8.27 4.20
CA TYR A 263 -8.71 -8.47 5.25
C TYR A 263 -8.64 -7.29 6.21
N THR A 264 -8.93 -6.09 5.71
CA THR A 264 -9.05 -4.88 6.50
C THR A 264 -10.46 -4.33 6.45
N PRO A 265 -10.99 -3.74 7.53
CA PRO A 265 -12.30 -3.13 7.53
C PRO A 265 -12.32 -1.90 6.62
N VAL A 266 -13.42 -1.74 5.87
CA VAL A 266 -13.68 -0.49 5.16
C VAL A 266 -14.07 0.56 6.17
N THR A 267 -13.42 1.72 6.16
CA THR A 267 -13.68 2.82 7.07
C THR A 267 -14.24 4.05 6.36
N TYR A 268 -15.05 4.81 7.09
CA TYR A 268 -15.75 6.00 6.57
C TYR A 268 -15.57 7.18 7.53
N LYS A 269 -15.16 8.34 7.00
CA LYS A 269 -14.96 9.56 7.79
C LYS A 269 -15.50 10.78 7.07
N VAL A 270 -16.30 11.62 7.75
CA VAL A 270 -16.70 12.93 7.25
C VAL A 270 -15.75 14.02 7.78
N GLY A 271 -15.35 14.95 6.91
CA GLY A 271 -14.43 16.03 7.29
C GLY A 271 -15.05 17.02 8.28
N ASN A 272 -16.36 17.30 8.15
CA ASN A 272 -17.06 18.17 9.08
C ASN A 272 -18.43 17.60 9.46
N THR A 273 -18.54 17.14 10.70
CA THR A 273 -19.74 16.51 11.27
C THR A 273 -20.93 17.44 11.47
N LYS A 274 -20.76 18.76 11.35
CA LYS A 274 -21.83 19.77 11.34
C LYS A 274 -22.73 19.59 10.12
N TYR A 275 -22.19 19.22 8.95
CA TYR A 275 -22.94 19.11 7.70
C TYR A 275 -23.47 17.71 7.44
N ALA A 276 -22.71 16.69 7.80
CA ALA A 276 -23.12 15.29 7.63
C ALA A 276 -22.56 14.40 8.75
N SER A 277 -23.13 13.22 8.90
CA SER A 277 -22.56 12.13 9.70
C SER A 277 -22.50 10.86 8.87
N VAL A 278 -21.57 9.98 9.18
CA VAL A 278 -21.43 8.66 8.59
C VAL A 278 -21.29 7.62 9.69
N SER A 279 -21.90 6.46 9.50
CA SER A 279 -21.73 5.30 10.38
C SER A 279 -20.60 4.39 9.89
N SER A 280 -20.18 3.43 10.71
CA SER A 280 -19.14 2.45 10.37
C SER A 280 -19.46 1.61 9.12
N ASN A 281 -20.74 1.42 8.80
CA ASN A 281 -21.20 0.71 7.60
C ASN A 281 -21.45 1.63 6.38
N GLY A 282 -21.00 2.88 6.42
CA GLY A 282 -21.08 3.83 5.30
C GLY A 282 -22.44 4.53 5.14
N LEU A 283 -23.39 4.38 6.08
CA LEU A 283 -24.65 5.10 6.03
C LEU A 283 -24.45 6.57 6.40
N THR A 284 -24.50 7.44 5.41
CA THR A 284 -24.25 8.88 5.53
C THR A 284 -25.58 9.65 5.59
N LYS A 285 -25.73 10.55 6.57
CA LYS A 285 -26.89 11.42 6.77
C LYS A 285 -26.53 12.89 6.61
N GLY A 286 -27.20 13.61 5.70
CA GLY A 286 -27.10 15.07 5.58
C GLY A 286 -27.78 15.78 6.74
N LYS A 287 -27.04 16.61 7.51
CA LYS A 287 -27.53 17.31 8.71
C LYS A 287 -27.90 18.77 8.44
N LYS A 288 -26.99 19.50 7.79
CA LYS A 288 -27.15 20.94 7.54
C LYS A 288 -26.74 21.24 6.09
N TYR A 289 -27.38 22.25 5.49
CA TYR A 289 -27.02 22.72 4.17
C TYR A 289 -25.55 23.20 4.13
N GLY A 290 -24.82 22.79 3.09
CA GLY A 290 -23.42 23.12 2.92
C GLY A 290 -22.63 22.02 2.25
N ARG A 291 -21.31 22.06 2.43
CA ARG A 291 -20.35 21.10 1.84
C ARG A 291 -19.49 20.48 2.94
N THR A 292 -19.19 19.22 2.81
CA THR A 292 -18.15 18.52 3.57
C THR A 292 -17.50 17.45 2.69
N THR A 293 -16.42 16.88 3.15
CA THR A 293 -15.78 15.71 2.50
C THR A 293 -16.27 14.43 3.15
N LEU A 294 -16.35 13.36 2.37
CA LEU A 294 -16.46 11.98 2.84
C LEU A 294 -15.20 11.25 2.38
N THR A 295 -14.41 10.75 3.31
CA THR A 295 -13.27 9.89 3.04
C THR A 295 -13.66 8.45 3.29
N ILE A 296 -13.38 7.59 2.34
CA ILE A 296 -13.60 6.14 2.41
C ILE A 296 -12.23 5.48 2.25
N SER A 297 -11.86 4.63 3.20
CA SER A 297 -10.61 3.88 3.14
C SER A 297 -10.92 2.38 3.04
N ALA A 298 -10.22 1.70 2.16
CA ALA A 298 -10.27 0.26 1.97
C ALA A 298 -8.87 -0.24 1.64
N ASP A 299 -8.49 -1.35 2.25
CA ASP A 299 -7.15 -1.89 2.17
C ASP A 299 -6.12 -0.81 2.58
N ASN A 300 -5.12 -0.51 1.78
CA ASN A 300 -4.14 0.55 2.07
C ASN A 300 -4.35 1.84 1.27
N ALA A 301 -5.57 2.08 0.77
CA ALA A 301 -5.92 3.28 0.02
C ALA A 301 -7.11 4.02 0.59
N SER A 302 -7.16 5.32 0.31
CA SER A 302 -8.26 6.21 0.71
C SER A 302 -8.67 7.12 -0.44
N VAL A 303 -9.97 7.31 -0.59
CA VAL A 303 -10.56 8.24 -1.56
C VAL A 303 -11.45 9.25 -0.85
N SER A 304 -11.32 10.52 -1.19
CA SER A 304 -12.13 11.60 -0.62
C SER A 304 -13.07 12.21 -1.66
N PHE A 305 -14.34 12.31 -1.31
CA PHE A 305 -15.39 12.89 -2.12
C PHE A 305 -15.94 14.16 -1.46
N ASN A 306 -16.21 15.20 -2.25
CA ASN A 306 -17.00 16.33 -1.78
C ASN A 306 -18.47 15.93 -1.80
N ILE A 307 -19.14 16.03 -0.65
CA ILE A 307 -20.58 15.84 -0.54
C ILE A 307 -21.27 17.17 -0.25
N TYR A 308 -22.36 17.44 -0.94
CA TYR A 308 -23.13 18.67 -0.87
C TYR A 308 -24.52 18.37 -0.32
N ILE A 309 -24.90 19.03 0.75
CA ILE A 309 -26.22 18.94 1.33
C ILE A 309 -27.03 20.15 0.83
N LEU A 310 -27.97 19.89 -0.08
CA LEU A 310 -28.63 20.89 -0.88
C LEU A 310 -30.07 21.19 -0.38
N LYS A 311 -30.50 22.45 -0.55
CA LYS A 311 -31.91 22.83 -0.41
C LYS A 311 -32.76 22.07 -1.43
N SER A 312 -34.00 21.76 -1.10
CA SER A 312 -34.89 20.90 -1.90
C SER A 312 -35.01 21.32 -3.37
N LYS A 313 -35.19 22.61 -3.66
CA LYS A 313 -35.27 23.12 -5.04
C LYS A 313 -33.96 22.91 -5.80
N VAL A 314 -32.81 23.19 -5.14
CA VAL A 314 -31.49 23.00 -5.73
C VAL A 314 -31.22 21.52 -5.99
N TYR A 315 -31.49 20.65 -5.02
CA TYR A 315 -31.36 19.20 -5.19
C TYR A 315 -32.18 18.67 -6.39
N LYS A 316 -33.46 19.08 -6.49
CA LYS A 316 -34.31 18.68 -7.62
C LYS A 316 -33.76 19.18 -8.96
N GLY A 317 -33.27 20.43 -9.02
CA GLY A 317 -32.64 21.00 -10.22
C GLY A 317 -31.41 20.23 -10.65
N VAL A 318 -30.51 19.92 -9.72
CA VAL A 318 -29.32 19.11 -9.99
C VAL A 318 -29.67 17.69 -10.42
N SER A 319 -30.63 17.05 -9.77
CA SER A 319 -31.09 15.70 -10.18
C SER A 319 -31.69 15.71 -11.58
N LYS A 320 -32.42 16.78 -11.96
CA LYS A 320 -32.95 16.96 -13.31
C LYS A 320 -31.84 17.17 -14.32
N ALA A 321 -30.80 17.96 -13.97
CA ALA A 321 -29.60 18.13 -14.80
C ALA A 321 -28.93 16.79 -15.10
N GLN A 322 -28.75 15.94 -14.06
CA GLN A 322 -28.20 14.60 -14.24
C GLN A 322 -29.08 13.74 -15.19
N ALA A 323 -30.40 13.82 -15.06
CA ALA A 323 -31.32 13.12 -15.96
C ALA A 323 -31.21 13.62 -17.40
N ILE A 324 -31.05 14.93 -17.64
CA ILE A 324 -30.84 15.49 -18.96
C ILE A 324 -29.50 15.00 -19.55
N CYS A 325 -28.42 14.96 -18.77
CA CYS A 325 -27.13 14.46 -19.22
C CYS A 325 -27.18 13.00 -19.68
N LYS A 326 -27.97 12.15 -18.98
CA LYS A 326 -28.16 10.74 -19.38
C LYS A 326 -28.76 10.56 -20.77
N THR A 327 -29.55 11.54 -21.24
CA THR A 327 -30.13 11.52 -22.61
C THR A 327 -29.14 11.92 -23.70
N LYS A 328 -27.89 12.31 -23.33
CA LYS A 328 -26.82 12.75 -24.24
C LYS A 328 -27.30 13.83 -25.24
N PRO A 329 -27.85 14.98 -24.77
CA PRO A 329 -28.40 16.00 -25.66
C PRO A 329 -27.31 16.61 -26.54
N ARG A 330 -27.68 16.98 -27.75
CA ARG A 330 -26.79 17.67 -28.69
C ARG A 330 -26.61 19.13 -28.27
N TYR A 331 -25.41 19.67 -28.45
CA TYR A 331 -25.15 21.08 -28.20
C TYR A 331 -25.56 21.94 -29.39
N SER A 332 -26.42 22.93 -29.17
CA SER A 332 -26.80 23.92 -30.19
C SER A 332 -27.41 25.16 -29.54
N GLN A 333 -26.84 26.33 -29.81
CA GLN A 333 -27.41 27.61 -29.38
C GLN A 333 -28.72 27.93 -30.13
N ALA A 334 -28.80 27.65 -31.44
CA ALA A 334 -29.97 27.93 -32.27
C ALA A 334 -31.16 27.03 -31.91
N LYS A 335 -30.90 25.76 -31.56
CA LYS A 335 -31.93 24.75 -31.25
C LYS A 335 -32.06 24.46 -29.74
N ARG A 336 -31.44 25.30 -28.87
CA ARG A 336 -31.32 25.07 -27.42
C ARG A 336 -32.61 24.81 -26.66
N MET A 337 -33.74 25.34 -27.19
CA MET A 337 -35.06 25.16 -26.57
C MET A 337 -35.74 23.84 -26.95
N ARG A 338 -35.28 23.16 -28.01
CA ARG A 338 -35.81 21.84 -28.42
C ARG A 338 -35.40 20.77 -27.42
N LYS A 339 -36.18 19.67 -27.35
CA LYS A 339 -36.02 18.58 -26.34
C LYS A 339 -34.61 17.98 -26.32
N ASP A 340 -34.04 17.69 -27.50
CA ASP A 340 -32.78 16.94 -27.63
C ASP A 340 -31.55 17.84 -27.79
N TYR A 341 -31.70 19.14 -27.54
CA TYR A 341 -30.64 20.12 -27.67
C TYR A 341 -30.50 20.96 -26.40
N VAL A 342 -29.27 21.31 -26.08
CA VAL A 342 -28.93 22.22 -24.97
C VAL A 342 -27.75 23.12 -25.39
N ASP A 343 -27.67 24.28 -24.78
CA ASP A 343 -26.46 25.06 -24.57
C ASP A 343 -26.29 25.25 -23.07
N CYS A 344 -25.26 25.96 -22.60
CA CYS A 344 -24.96 26.14 -21.20
C CYS A 344 -26.13 26.76 -20.43
N SER A 345 -26.76 27.80 -20.97
CA SER A 345 -27.85 28.54 -20.35
C SER A 345 -29.16 27.76 -20.33
N SER A 346 -29.53 27.15 -21.46
CA SER A 346 -30.74 26.34 -21.54
C SER A 346 -30.67 25.05 -20.76
N PHE A 347 -29.49 24.47 -20.60
CA PHE A 347 -29.28 23.32 -19.73
C PHE A 347 -29.63 23.65 -18.27
N VAL A 348 -29.09 24.76 -17.73
CA VAL A 348 -29.41 25.20 -16.38
C VAL A 348 -30.89 25.57 -16.26
N TRP A 349 -31.44 26.30 -17.24
CA TRP A 349 -32.85 26.66 -17.27
C TRP A 349 -33.77 25.43 -17.29
N LYS A 350 -33.55 24.46 -18.19
CA LYS A 350 -34.33 23.21 -18.24
C LYS A 350 -34.22 22.39 -16.96
N SER A 351 -33.12 22.51 -16.26
CA SER A 351 -32.89 21.80 -15.00
C SER A 351 -33.67 22.41 -13.83
N TYR A 352 -33.80 23.72 -13.78
CA TYR A 352 -34.37 24.42 -12.60
C TYR A 352 -35.77 24.96 -12.79
N LYS A 353 -36.19 25.31 -14.02
CA LYS A 353 -37.56 25.84 -14.29
C LYS A 353 -38.68 24.96 -13.77
N PRO A 354 -38.65 23.59 -13.89
CA PRO A 354 -39.72 22.73 -13.41
C PRO A 354 -39.94 22.81 -11.91
N TYR A 355 -39.02 23.42 -11.15
CA TYR A 355 -39.08 23.56 -9.70
C TYR A 355 -39.31 25.00 -9.23
N GLY A 356 -39.84 25.85 -10.12
CA GLY A 356 -40.23 27.22 -9.79
C GLY A 356 -39.01 28.14 -9.56
N VAL A 357 -37.87 27.83 -10.18
CA VAL A 357 -36.71 28.74 -10.26
C VAL A 357 -36.74 29.39 -11.62
N ASN A 358 -37.16 30.64 -11.67
CA ASN A 358 -37.25 31.41 -12.90
C ASN A 358 -35.86 32.04 -13.19
N LEU A 359 -35.18 31.46 -14.15
CA LEU A 359 -33.86 31.92 -14.60
C LEU A 359 -34.03 32.43 -16.02
N GLU A 360 -33.85 33.71 -16.25
CA GLU A 360 -33.87 34.25 -17.58
C GLU A 360 -32.65 33.79 -18.39
N VAL A 361 -32.89 33.07 -19.46
CA VAL A 361 -31.82 32.46 -20.30
C VAL A 361 -30.85 33.52 -20.84
N ARG A 362 -31.33 34.76 -21.05
CA ARG A 362 -30.54 35.88 -21.53
C ARG A 362 -29.61 36.48 -20.49
N ALA A 363 -30.12 36.66 -19.26
CA ALA A 363 -29.34 37.15 -18.12
C ALA A 363 -28.23 36.17 -17.67
N MET A 364 -28.52 34.86 -17.74
CA MET A 364 -27.50 33.85 -17.45
C MET A 364 -26.36 33.81 -18.46
N HIS A 365 -26.65 34.07 -19.72
CA HIS A 365 -25.61 34.14 -20.76
C HIS A 365 -24.64 35.30 -20.48
N GLN A 366 -25.14 36.45 -20.06
CA GLN A 366 -24.32 37.61 -19.68
C GLN A 366 -23.52 37.35 -18.41
N GLN A 367 -24.11 36.77 -17.37
CA GLN A 367 -23.41 36.44 -16.13
C GLN A 367 -22.34 35.36 -16.32
N LEU A 368 -22.58 34.35 -17.15
CA LEU A 368 -21.57 33.36 -17.53
C LEU A 368 -20.42 33.98 -18.31
N GLN A 369 -20.70 34.93 -19.18
CA GLN A 369 -19.63 35.64 -19.91
C GLN A 369 -18.81 36.53 -18.98
N ILE A 370 -19.40 37.19 -18.00
CA ILE A 370 -18.70 37.99 -16.98
C ILE A 370 -17.81 37.10 -16.12
N LEU A 371 -18.30 35.93 -15.70
CA LEU A 371 -17.52 34.92 -14.94
C LEU A 371 -16.36 34.36 -15.75
N LEU A 372 -16.58 34.08 -17.05
CA LEU A 372 -15.54 33.57 -17.94
C LEU A 372 -14.45 34.60 -18.20
N ASN A 373 -14.83 35.88 -18.40
CA ASN A 373 -13.88 37.00 -18.56
C ASN A 373 -13.10 37.27 -17.26
N GLY A 374 -13.71 37.04 -16.09
CA GLY A 374 -13.06 37.14 -14.77
C GLY A 374 -12.04 36.02 -14.51
N VAL A 375 -12.25 34.84 -15.08
CA VAL A 375 -11.31 33.70 -14.99
C VAL A 375 -10.12 33.88 -15.95
N GLU A 376 -10.34 34.44 -17.15
CA GLU A 376 -9.25 34.78 -18.09
C GLU A 376 -8.34 35.86 -17.53
N LYS A 377 -8.88 36.88 -16.84
CA LYS A 377 -8.05 37.92 -16.18
C LYS A 377 -7.17 37.38 -15.06
N ARG A 378 -7.57 36.30 -14.36
CA ARG A 378 -6.73 35.70 -13.29
C ARG A 378 -5.68 34.71 -13.79
N ARG A 379 -5.69 34.35 -15.07
CA ARG A 379 -4.67 33.48 -15.69
C ARG A 379 -3.49 34.24 -16.30
N ASN A 380 -3.59 35.56 -16.37
CA ASN A 380 -2.57 36.43 -16.96
C ASN A 380 -1.81 37.26 -15.89
N TYR A 381 -1.82 36.81 -14.63
CA TYR A 381 -0.99 37.30 -13.54
C TYR A 381 -0.20 36.15 -12.93
#